data_a3df589d0bc91709e7965739d1c93d32
#
_entry.id   a3df589d0bc91709e7965739d1c93d32
#
_cell.length_a   1.000
_cell.length_b   1.000
_cell.length_c   1.000
_cell.angle_alpha   90.00
_cell.angle_beta   90.00
_cell.angle_gamma   90.00
#
_symmetry.space_group_name_H-M   'P 1'
#
loop_
_entity.id
_entity.type
_entity.pdbx_description
1 polymer ?
#
loop_
_entity_poly.entity_id
_entity_poly.type
_entity_poly.pdbx_seq_one_letter_code
_entity_poly.pdbx_strand_id
1 'polypeptide(L)'
;MSQSVSLREGQSAQTHGGTPHVVIIGFGPVASRLVEELLPEVRSGALRLTIIGREDRAAYQRIRIGDVSVGRIEPEDLVMDDIASLQAEGAEVLLGVEVTALDAAAHTLVLTDRVLSYTKLVLATGAEPILPRMSVELRRGGRIDSELRPTGYPEGVIALRDMEDALRIRRALERREPVVVLGGGVLGVEAALAVAEVGLPVTLLHRGNVPMGRQIDAEAGMLLRRELMRAGVDVRSACDVTTVISEDGELTAVRTSLGEKLPASLLVTCTGVRPRDELAAAAGLPVKWGIVTGGDARSTGTGEGHADVFAVGDCAAVDGRDPSGLIAPGWLQAEAAAASLRQDLGMMPQPERDASGVPVEFGTGTAVDARVGGASESAEAEAQSCGLDVVLMKSKTLNVACAGDTSQDPWSIDPWDSTAPTVSTWSDPKHGQYLRIVTESATSGDASAGERLVGFVSVGMPRSAAELAMHASRGTLPAADRTALLAAEHATQEAELGPEDVLCRCAGTTAGTVQEAAETCCRTVNEISAETRAGTGCGTCHKSIEKILATTGATTVS
;
A
#
# COMPACT_ATOMS: atom_id res chain seq x y z
N MET A 1 -33.74 18.69 25.69
CA MET A 1 -33.05 19.24 26.90
C MET A 1 -31.57 19.18 26.58
N SER A 2 -31.03 20.34 26.18
CA SER A 2 -29.65 20.51 25.77
C SER A 2 -28.81 20.79 27.00
N GLN A 3 -27.89 19.92 27.36
CA GLN A 3 -26.90 20.24 28.39
C GLN A 3 -25.63 20.74 27.68
N SER A 4 -25.41 22.03 27.76
CA SER A 4 -24.17 22.70 27.41
C SER A 4 -23.11 22.37 28.47
N VAL A 5 -22.06 21.64 28.04
CA VAL A 5 -20.84 21.45 28.82
C VAL A 5 -20.05 22.76 28.75
N SER A 6 -19.99 23.44 29.89
CA SER A 6 -19.21 24.66 30.07
C SER A 6 -17.72 24.33 30.13
N LEU A 7 -16.97 24.69 29.08
CA LEU A 7 -15.51 24.67 29.07
C LEU A 7 -15.00 25.78 30.02
N ARG A 8 -14.21 25.40 31.00
CA ARG A 8 -13.48 26.35 31.85
C ARG A 8 -12.36 26.98 31.04
N GLU A 9 -12.45 28.28 30.82
CA GLU A 9 -11.38 29.13 30.32
C GLU A 9 -10.19 29.16 31.29
N GLY A 10 -8.99 29.08 30.72
CA GLY A 10 -7.78 29.61 31.34
C GLY A 10 -6.70 28.60 31.67
N GLN A 11 -5.88 28.26 30.66
CA GLN A 11 -4.44 28.12 30.91
C GLN A 11 -3.69 28.45 29.59
N SER A 12 -2.99 29.58 29.63
CA SER A 12 -2.06 30.04 28.60
C SER A 12 -0.98 29.00 28.32
N ALA A 13 -0.63 28.84 27.04
CA ALA A 13 0.47 28.03 26.57
C ALA A 13 1.77 28.32 27.34
N GLN A 14 2.09 27.49 28.33
CA GLN A 14 3.40 27.45 28.96
C GLN A 14 4.26 26.50 28.16
N THR A 15 5.43 26.97 27.70
CA THR A 15 6.54 26.18 27.22
C THR A 15 6.88 25.13 28.28
N HIS A 16 6.41 23.92 28.06
CA HIS A 16 6.62 22.81 28.99
C HIS A 16 8.03 22.26 28.78
N GLY A 17 8.90 22.46 29.80
CA GLY A 17 10.19 21.76 29.92
C GLY A 17 10.00 20.25 30.22
N GLY A 18 9.11 19.58 29.55
CA GLY A 18 8.82 18.14 29.65
C GLY A 18 9.24 17.40 28.39
N THR A 19 9.37 16.07 28.47
CA THR A 19 9.64 15.20 27.31
C THR A 19 8.62 15.48 26.20
N PRO A 20 9.07 15.77 24.96
CA PRO A 20 8.18 16.01 23.82
C PRO A 20 7.22 14.83 23.62
N HIS A 21 6.00 15.12 23.19
CA HIS A 21 4.95 14.14 22.99
C HIS A 21 4.54 14.08 21.53
N VAL A 22 4.86 12.99 20.85
CA VAL A 22 4.37 12.69 19.51
C VAL A 22 3.12 11.83 19.61
N VAL A 23 2.07 12.21 18.89
CA VAL A 23 0.84 11.42 18.76
C VAL A 23 0.67 11.00 17.31
N ILE A 24 0.38 9.73 17.08
CA ILE A 24 0.09 9.16 15.75
C ILE A 24 -1.39 8.77 15.73
N ILE A 25 -2.17 9.31 14.77
CA ILE A 25 -3.57 8.92 14.55
C ILE A 25 -3.64 7.97 13.36
N GLY A 26 -4.04 6.74 13.62
CA GLY A 26 -4.06 5.61 12.70
C GLY A 26 -2.95 4.62 13.04
N PHE A 27 -3.28 3.32 13.06
CA PHE A 27 -2.31 2.26 13.30
C PHE A 27 -2.37 1.21 12.20
N GLY A 28 -1.99 1.64 10.98
CA GLY A 28 -1.81 0.78 9.80
C GLY A 28 -0.33 0.55 9.49
N PRO A 29 0.00 -0.13 8.37
CA PRO A 29 1.38 -0.50 8.01
C PRO A 29 2.37 0.66 7.90
N VAL A 30 1.90 1.85 7.52
CA VAL A 30 2.75 3.05 7.43
C VAL A 30 3.02 3.63 8.81
N ALA A 31 2.00 3.65 9.68
CA ALA A 31 2.19 4.05 11.07
C ALA A 31 3.11 3.09 11.83
N SER A 32 2.99 1.78 11.60
CA SER A 32 3.89 0.77 12.14
C SER A 32 5.35 1.08 11.79
N ARG A 33 5.64 1.40 10.52
CA ARG A 33 6.97 1.82 10.10
C ARG A 33 7.46 3.07 10.83
N LEU A 34 6.60 4.09 10.97
CA LEU A 34 6.95 5.31 11.70
C LEU A 34 7.22 5.02 13.19
N VAL A 35 6.44 4.15 13.81
CA VAL A 35 6.65 3.72 15.19
C VAL A 35 8.02 3.09 15.35
N GLU A 36 8.40 2.14 14.48
CA GLU A 36 9.72 1.51 14.48
C GLU A 36 10.85 2.55 14.40
N GLU A 37 10.70 3.54 13.51
CA GLU A 37 11.68 4.62 13.39
C GLU A 37 11.85 5.44 14.68
N LEU A 38 10.78 5.64 15.45
CA LEU A 38 10.78 6.47 16.66
C LEU A 38 11.05 5.69 17.96
N LEU A 39 11.05 4.35 17.93
CA LEU A 39 11.26 3.52 19.12
C LEU A 39 12.59 3.78 19.84
N PRO A 40 13.74 4.05 19.20
CA PRO A 40 14.97 4.36 19.89
C PRO A 40 14.85 5.57 20.85
N GLU A 41 14.15 6.64 20.41
CA GLU A 41 13.90 7.82 21.23
C GLU A 41 12.90 7.57 22.36
N VAL A 42 11.92 6.68 22.12
CA VAL A 42 10.96 6.25 23.16
C VAL A 42 11.68 5.42 24.25
N ARG A 43 12.49 4.44 23.87
CA ARG A 43 13.28 3.60 24.79
C ARG A 43 14.23 4.42 25.66
N SER A 44 14.83 5.45 25.11
CA SER A 44 15.73 6.35 25.84
C SER A 44 15.00 7.33 26.77
N GLY A 45 13.66 7.41 26.68
CA GLY A 45 12.85 8.40 27.41
C GLY A 45 12.95 9.83 26.85
N ALA A 46 13.60 10.01 25.69
CA ALA A 46 13.72 11.29 25.03
C ALA A 46 12.38 11.72 24.37
N LEU A 47 11.51 10.76 24.04
CA LEU A 47 10.23 10.96 23.38
C LEU A 47 9.13 10.21 24.11
N ARG A 48 7.97 10.86 24.30
CA ARG A 48 6.70 10.19 24.60
C ARG A 48 5.97 9.91 23.29
N LEU A 49 5.49 8.68 23.11
CA LEU A 49 4.76 8.26 21.92
C LEU A 49 3.39 7.70 22.31
N THR A 50 2.33 8.25 21.71
CA THR A 50 0.98 7.69 21.80
C THR A 50 0.48 7.34 20.42
N ILE A 51 0.01 6.11 20.22
CA ILE A 51 -0.55 5.59 18.98
C ILE A 51 -2.04 5.37 19.18
N ILE A 52 -2.87 5.96 18.30
CA ILE A 52 -4.33 5.87 18.40
C ILE A 52 -4.86 5.14 17.16
N GLY A 53 -5.39 3.93 17.35
CA GLY A 53 -6.01 3.12 16.32
C GLY A 53 -7.53 3.08 16.44
N ARG A 54 -8.27 3.36 15.35
CA ARG A 54 -9.73 3.18 15.32
C ARG A 54 -10.12 1.70 15.31
N GLU A 55 -9.34 0.86 14.65
CA GLU A 55 -9.49 -0.60 14.70
C GLU A 55 -9.05 -1.11 16.10
N ASP A 56 -9.67 -2.20 16.56
CA ASP A 56 -9.41 -2.82 17.87
C ASP A 56 -8.20 -3.76 17.88
N ARG A 57 -7.28 -3.58 16.94
CA ARG A 57 -6.13 -4.46 16.69
C ARG A 57 -4.87 -3.70 16.29
N ALA A 58 -3.72 -4.38 16.46
CA ALA A 58 -2.43 -3.90 16.01
C ALA A 58 -2.37 -3.73 14.47
N ALA A 59 -1.35 -3.06 13.98
CA ALA A 59 -1.06 -2.99 12.56
C ALA A 59 -0.90 -4.41 11.97
N TYR A 60 -1.42 -4.59 10.76
CA TYR A 60 -1.37 -5.86 10.03
C TYR A 60 -1.12 -5.65 8.54
N GLN A 61 -0.64 -6.67 7.85
CA GLN A 61 -0.36 -6.67 6.41
C GLN A 61 -1.65 -6.52 5.60
N ARG A 62 -2.18 -5.30 5.53
CA ARG A 62 -3.46 -4.96 4.89
C ARG A 62 -3.56 -5.44 3.44
N ILE A 63 -2.45 -5.48 2.75
CA ILE A 63 -2.40 -5.94 1.35
C ILE A 63 -2.74 -7.43 1.18
N ARG A 64 -2.77 -8.22 2.26
CA ARG A 64 -3.08 -9.66 2.25
C ARG A 64 -4.45 -10.00 2.83
N ILE A 65 -5.30 -9.02 3.12
CA ILE A 65 -6.65 -9.29 3.66
C ILE A 65 -7.53 -10.11 2.71
N GLY A 66 -7.26 -10.06 1.40
CA GLY A 66 -7.90 -10.93 0.43
C GLY A 66 -7.67 -12.43 0.71
N ASP A 67 -6.48 -12.81 1.22
CA ASP A 67 -6.19 -14.18 1.61
C ASP A 67 -7.00 -14.60 2.85
N VAL A 68 -7.18 -13.69 3.83
CA VAL A 68 -8.05 -13.92 5.00
C VAL A 68 -9.51 -14.08 4.57
N SER A 69 -9.98 -13.27 3.62
CA SER A 69 -11.37 -13.30 3.17
C SER A 69 -11.78 -14.63 2.55
N VAL A 70 -10.83 -15.43 2.06
CA VAL A 70 -11.07 -16.77 1.52
C VAL A 70 -10.53 -17.90 2.41
N GLY A 71 -10.06 -17.58 3.62
CA GLY A 71 -9.59 -18.56 4.60
C GLY A 71 -8.25 -19.22 4.23
N ARG A 72 -7.38 -18.56 3.45
CA ARG A 72 -6.04 -19.07 3.13
C ARG A 72 -5.03 -18.85 4.25
N ILE A 73 -5.22 -17.79 4.99
CA ILE A 73 -4.41 -17.41 6.16
C ILE A 73 -5.33 -16.92 7.26
N GLU A 74 -4.87 -17.04 8.49
CA GLU A 74 -5.61 -16.53 9.64
C GLU A 74 -5.24 -15.05 9.90
N PRO A 75 -6.13 -14.27 10.54
CA PRO A 75 -5.87 -12.86 10.85
C PRO A 75 -4.58 -12.64 11.65
N GLU A 76 -4.25 -13.56 12.53
CA GLU A 76 -3.08 -13.52 13.41
C GLU A 76 -1.77 -13.60 12.63
N ASP A 77 -1.76 -14.28 11.48
CA ASP A 77 -0.59 -14.42 10.61
C ASP A 77 -0.24 -13.10 9.88
N LEU A 78 -1.13 -12.12 9.92
CA LEU A 78 -0.92 -10.81 9.29
C LEU A 78 -0.46 -9.73 10.26
N VAL A 79 -0.43 -9.99 11.55
CA VAL A 79 -0.04 -9.01 12.58
C VAL A 79 1.42 -8.59 12.35
N MET A 80 1.66 -7.28 12.39
CA MET A 80 3.00 -6.69 12.19
C MET A 80 3.65 -6.29 13.51
N ASP A 81 2.85 -5.90 14.51
CA ASP A 81 3.34 -5.35 15.76
C ASP A 81 2.79 -6.13 16.97
N ASP A 82 3.64 -6.42 17.92
CA ASP A 82 3.24 -6.89 19.25
C ASP A 82 2.98 -5.69 20.17
N ILE A 83 1.72 -5.48 20.52
CA ILE A 83 1.31 -4.36 21.39
C ILE A 83 1.98 -4.42 22.75
N ALA A 84 2.12 -5.62 23.32
CA ALA A 84 2.74 -5.79 24.64
C ALA A 84 4.21 -5.37 24.59
N SER A 85 4.91 -5.69 23.50
CA SER A 85 6.29 -5.27 23.25
C SER A 85 6.40 -3.75 23.13
N LEU A 86 5.54 -3.11 22.30
CA LEU A 86 5.53 -1.65 22.15
C LEU A 86 5.27 -0.92 23.48
N GLN A 87 4.35 -1.45 24.30
CA GLN A 87 4.06 -0.90 25.62
C GLN A 87 5.21 -1.09 26.61
N ALA A 88 5.89 -2.24 26.55
CA ALA A 88 7.09 -2.48 27.36
C ALA A 88 8.26 -1.55 27.00
N GLU A 89 8.32 -1.12 25.73
CA GLU A 89 9.27 -0.12 25.26
C GLU A 89 8.90 1.33 25.59
N GLY A 90 7.72 1.57 26.16
CA GLY A 90 7.27 2.86 26.65
C GLY A 90 6.27 3.60 25.75
N ALA A 91 5.81 2.99 24.65
CA ALA A 91 4.76 3.58 23.82
C ALA A 91 3.37 3.38 24.47
N GLU A 92 2.50 4.40 24.42
CA GLU A 92 1.09 4.26 24.75
C GLU A 92 0.31 3.86 23.50
N VAL A 93 -0.42 2.75 23.55
CA VAL A 93 -1.22 2.24 22.43
C VAL A 93 -2.69 2.23 22.83
N LEU A 94 -3.51 2.98 22.10
CA LEU A 94 -4.95 3.12 22.29
C LEU A 94 -5.68 2.55 21.08
N LEU A 95 -6.29 1.37 21.21
CA LEU A 95 -7.04 0.69 20.16
C LEU A 95 -8.55 0.82 20.35
N GLY A 96 -9.30 0.76 19.25
CA GLY A 96 -10.75 0.95 19.26
C GLY A 96 -11.15 2.38 19.64
N VAL A 97 -10.23 3.35 19.51
CA VAL A 97 -10.44 4.74 19.92
C VAL A 97 -10.50 5.65 18.69
N GLU A 98 -11.55 6.44 18.61
CA GLU A 98 -11.73 7.43 17.54
C GLU A 98 -11.37 8.83 18.01
N VAL A 99 -10.61 9.55 17.18
CA VAL A 99 -10.36 10.98 17.37
C VAL A 99 -11.44 11.73 16.60
N THR A 100 -12.23 12.52 17.32
CA THR A 100 -13.42 13.20 16.78
C THR A 100 -13.15 14.65 16.39
N ALA A 101 -12.13 15.29 16.96
CA ALA A 101 -11.73 16.65 16.61
C ALA A 101 -10.23 16.87 16.84
N LEU A 102 -9.68 17.79 16.04
CA LEU A 102 -8.31 18.29 16.12
C LEU A 102 -8.36 19.82 16.22
N ASP A 103 -7.72 20.38 17.24
CA ASP A 103 -7.39 21.80 17.32
C ASP A 103 -5.86 21.93 17.15
N ALA A 104 -5.43 22.32 15.95
CA ALA A 104 -4.01 22.43 15.63
C ALA A 104 -3.35 23.60 16.38
N ALA A 105 -4.05 24.72 16.56
CA ALA A 105 -3.55 25.89 17.26
C ALA A 105 -3.37 25.65 18.76
N ALA A 106 -4.29 24.91 19.38
CA ALA A 106 -4.21 24.52 20.79
C ALA A 106 -3.35 23.28 21.04
N HIS A 107 -2.87 22.59 19.98
CA HIS A 107 -2.16 21.30 20.05
C HIS A 107 -2.95 20.24 20.85
N THR A 108 -4.25 20.11 20.57
CA THR A 108 -5.14 19.18 21.28
C THR A 108 -5.96 18.31 20.34
N LEU A 109 -6.23 17.09 20.81
CA LEU A 109 -7.10 16.10 20.18
C LEU A 109 -8.27 15.81 21.11
N VAL A 110 -9.47 15.70 20.57
CA VAL A 110 -10.66 15.24 21.30
C VAL A 110 -10.88 13.76 20.96
N LEU A 111 -10.77 12.91 21.97
CA LEU A 111 -11.15 11.51 21.94
C LEU A 111 -12.56 11.37 22.51
N THR A 112 -13.13 10.19 22.42
CA THR A 112 -14.50 9.96 22.92
C THR A 112 -14.66 10.28 24.42
N ASP A 113 -13.61 10.07 25.23
CA ASP A 113 -13.64 10.12 26.69
C ASP A 113 -12.75 11.22 27.29
N ARG A 114 -11.82 11.79 26.53
CA ARG A 114 -10.81 12.73 27.03
C ARG A 114 -10.26 13.66 25.95
N VAL A 115 -9.55 14.70 26.39
CA VAL A 115 -8.71 15.56 25.54
C VAL A 115 -7.26 15.19 25.77
N LEU A 116 -6.50 15.03 24.66
CA LEU A 116 -5.09 14.71 24.67
C LEU A 116 -4.29 15.87 24.05
N SER A 117 -3.24 16.32 24.72
CA SER A 117 -2.33 17.34 24.19
C SER A 117 -1.11 16.67 23.55
N TYR A 118 -0.54 17.30 22.53
CA TYR A 118 0.64 16.80 21.81
C TYR A 118 1.68 17.93 21.60
N THR A 119 2.92 17.55 21.33
CA THR A 119 3.97 18.45 20.81
C THR A 119 3.98 18.41 19.29
N LYS A 120 3.90 17.21 18.71
CA LYS A 120 3.82 16.96 17.27
C LYS A 120 2.76 15.90 17.01
N LEU A 121 2.07 16.03 15.88
CA LEU A 121 0.99 15.13 15.47
C LEU A 121 1.30 14.53 14.12
N VAL A 122 1.09 13.22 13.96
CA VAL A 122 1.15 12.55 12.67
C VAL A 122 -0.21 11.93 12.33
N LEU A 123 -0.78 12.32 11.19
CA LEU A 123 -1.99 11.76 10.64
C LEU A 123 -1.62 10.60 9.72
N ALA A 124 -1.91 9.38 10.14
CA ALA A 124 -1.74 8.15 9.37
C ALA A 124 -3.11 7.45 9.20
N THR A 125 -4.15 8.25 8.97
CA THR A 125 -5.56 7.84 8.94
C THR A 125 -5.92 6.95 7.76
N GLY A 126 -5.05 6.88 6.75
CA GLY A 126 -5.20 6.03 5.58
C GLY A 126 -6.35 6.47 4.67
N ALA A 127 -7.04 5.50 4.07
CA ALA A 127 -8.15 5.74 3.15
C ALA A 127 -9.33 4.83 3.47
N GLU A 128 -10.51 5.22 3.03
CA GLU A 128 -11.74 4.43 3.13
C GLU A 128 -12.26 4.01 1.75
N PRO A 129 -13.03 2.92 1.67
CA PRO A 129 -13.59 2.46 0.41
C PRO A 129 -14.66 3.42 -0.12
N ILE A 130 -14.67 3.63 -1.43
CA ILE A 130 -15.75 4.32 -2.12
C ILE A 130 -16.85 3.31 -2.38
N LEU A 131 -17.99 3.45 -1.71
CA LEU A 131 -19.18 2.68 -2.01
C LEU A 131 -19.92 3.30 -3.20
N PRO A 132 -20.16 2.55 -4.28
CA PRO A 132 -20.90 3.07 -5.43
C PRO A 132 -22.34 3.37 -5.06
N ARG A 133 -22.93 4.38 -5.70
CA ARG A 133 -24.34 4.70 -5.50
C ARG A 133 -25.21 3.72 -6.30
N MET A 134 -25.89 2.83 -5.61
CA MET A 134 -26.79 1.84 -6.18
C MET A 134 -28.19 2.01 -5.58
N SER A 135 -29.24 1.75 -6.35
CA SER A 135 -30.60 1.62 -5.80
C SER A 135 -30.72 0.29 -5.03
N VAL A 136 -31.61 0.24 -4.06
CA VAL A 136 -31.96 -1.01 -3.38
C VAL A 136 -33.42 -1.34 -3.64
N GLU A 137 -33.67 -2.50 -4.27
CA GLU A 137 -34.98 -3.08 -4.47
C GLU A 137 -35.26 -4.05 -3.33
N LEU A 138 -36.10 -3.64 -2.38
CA LEU A 138 -36.50 -4.50 -1.27
C LEU A 138 -37.66 -5.38 -1.70
N ARG A 139 -37.56 -6.67 -1.42
CA ARG A 139 -38.61 -7.66 -1.66
C ARG A 139 -39.01 -8.34 -0.35
N ARG A 140 -40.32 -8.66 -0.27
CA ARG A 140 -40.86 -9.45 0.81
C ARG A 140 -41.86 -10.45 0.23
N GLY A 141 -41.63 -11.74 0.47
CA GLY A 141 -42.44 -12.80 -0.10
C GLY A 141 -42.55 -12.77 -1.63
N GLY A 142 -41.44 -12.44 -2.32
CA GLY A 142 -41.33 -12.36 -3.78
C GLY A 142 -41.92 -11.10 -4.42
N ARG A 143 -42.51 -10.17 -3.66
CA ARG A 143 -43.07 -8.91 -4.17
C ARG A 143 -42.13 -7.74 -3.86
N ILE A 144 -42.07 -6.75 -4.79
CA ILE A 144 -41.36 -5.48 -4.53
C ILE A 144 -42.14 -4.73 -3.46
N ASP A 145 -41.49 -4.51 -2.31
CA ASP A 145 -42.04 -3.73 -1.19
C ASP A 145 -41.69 -2.25 -1.30
N SER A 146 -40.44 -1.95 -1.64
CA SER A 146 -39.99 -0.58 -1.84
C SER A 146 -38.71 -0.53 -2.69
N GLU A 147 -38.47 0.63 -3.31
CA GLU A 147 -37.23 0.97 -3.98
C GLU A 147 -36.65 2.21 -3.29
N LEU A 148 -35.51 2.04 -2.63
CA LEU A 148 -34.91 3.08 -1.81
C LEU A 148 -33.56 3.52 -2.37
N ARG A 149 -33.21 4.77 -2.12
CA ARG A 149 -31.80 5.22 -2.14
C ARG A 149 -31.32 5.20 -0.69
N PRO A 150 -30.67 4.13 -0.25
CA PRO A 150 -30.45 3.90 1.16
C PRO A 150 -29.31 4.76 1.71
N THR A 151 -29.36 5.01 3.01
CA THR A 151 -28.21 5.44 3.81
C THR A 151 -27.23 4.29 4.09
N GLY A 152 -27.60 3.04 3.74
CA GLY A 152 -26.80 1.81 3.87
C GLY A 152 -27.32 0.71 2.93
N TYR A 153 -26.50 -0.31 2.70
CA TYR A 153 -26.84 -1.47 1.88
C TYR A 153 -27.25 -2.66 2.73
N PRO A 154 -28.04 -3.63 2.17
CA PRO A 154 -28.40 -4.85 2.88
C PRO A 154 -27.20 -5.71 3.21
N GLU A 155 -27.39 -6.67 4.10
CA GLU A 155 -26.37 -7.68 4.38
C GLU A 155 -26.00 -8.43 3.09
N GLY A 156 -24.69 -8.71 2.93
CA GLY A 156 -24.14 -9.26 1.70
C GLY A 156 -23.55 -8.22 0.72
N VAL A 157 -23.66 -6.91 0.98
CA VAL A 157 -22.91 -5.88 0.27
C VAL A 157 -21.75 -5.41 1.14
N ILE A 158 -20.53 -5.74 0.75
CA ILE A 158 -19.33 -5.53 1.56
C ILE A 158 -18.23 -4.88 0.71
N ALA A 159 -17.62 -3.80 1.20
CA ALA A 159 -16.40 -3.27 0.61
C ALA A 159 -15.20 -4.00 1.24
N LEU A 160 -14.26 -4.47 0.42
CA LEU A 160 -13.05 -5.10 0.94
C LEU A 160 -11.98 -4.03 1.22
N ARG A 161 -11.79 -3.69 2.49
CA ARG A 161 -10.78 -2.69 2.87
C ARG A 161 -10.04 -3.01 4.17
N ASP A 162 -10.72 -3.54 5.17
CA ASP A 162 -10.13 -3.84 6.47
C ASP A 162 -10.37 -5.29 6.90
N MET A 163 -9.85 -5.66 8.08
CA MET A 163 -9.94 -7.03 8.57
C MET A 163 -11.38 -7.46 8.86
N GLU A 164 -12.21 -6.54 9.35
CA GLU A 164 -13.63 -6.86 9.61
C GLU A 164 -14.37 -7.16 8.31
N ASP A 165 -14.10 -6.40 7.24
CA ASP A 165 -14.64 -6.70 5.92
C ASP A 165 -14.22 -8.08 5.42
N ALA A 166 -12.92 -8.41 5.56
CA ALA A 166 -12.41 -9.72 5.16
C ALA A 166 -13.09 -10.87 5.91
N LEU A 167 -13.27 -10.72 7.23
CA LEU A 167 -13.97 -11.71 8.06
C LEU A 167 -15.45 -11.82 7.72
N ARG A 168 -16.12 -10.72 7.38
CA ARG A 168 -17.52 -10.72 6.93
C ARG A 168 -17.64 -11.43 5.58
N ILE A 169 -16.73 -11.19 4.64
CA ILE A 169 -16.65 -11.90 3.36
C ILE A 169 -16.43 -13.39 3.60
N ARG A 170 -15.46 -13.77 4.43
CA ARG A 170 -15.17 -15.17 4.77
C ARG A 170 -16.43 -15.90 5.27
N ARG A 171 -17.17 -15.31 6.20
CA ARG A 171 -18.44 -15.85 6.71
C ARG A 171 -19.51 -16.01 5.60
N ALA A 172 -19.63 -15.00 4.71
CA ALA A 172 -20.59 -15.05 3.62
C ALA A 172 -20.24 -16.15 2.60
N LEU A 173 -18.93 -16.41 2.33
CA LEU A 173 -18.47 -17.46 1.42
C LEU A 173 -18.79 -18.89 1.92
N GLU A 174 -19.02 -19.09 3.21
CA GLU A 174 -19.44 -20.39 3.77
C GLU A 174 -20.77 -20.89 3.20
N ARG A 175 -21.64 -20.00 2.74
CA ARG A 175 -22.90 -20.33 2.06
C ARG A 175 -22.71 -21.00 0.71
N ARG A 176 -21.51 -20.88 0.11
CA ARG A 176 -21.13 -21.43 -1.21
C ARG A 176 -22.07 -21.03 -2.35
N GLU A 177 -22.57 -19.82 -2.30
CA GLU A 177 -23.49 -19.22 -3.25
C GLU A 177 -22.76 -18.27 -4.22
N PRO A 178 -23.39 -17.82 -5.33
CA PRO A 178 -22.76 -16.94 -6.30
C PRO A 178 -22.30 -15.62 -5.71
N VAL A 179 -21.08 -15.20 -6.11
CA VAL A 179 -20.44 -13.97 -5.68
C VAL A 179 -20.32 -13.02 -6.87
N VAL A 180 -20.62 -11.74 -6.65
CA VAL A 180 -20.34 -10.68 -7.61
C VAL A 180 -19.24 -9.80 -7.02
N VAL A 181 -18.18 -9.54 -7.79
CA VAL A 181 -17.13 -8.58 -7.46
C VAL A 181 -17.31 -7.37 -8.37
N LEU A 182 -17.43 -6.19 -7.80
CA LEU A 182 -17.58 -4.94 -8.55
C LEU A 182 -16.31 -4.09 -8.45
N GLY A 183 -15.63 -3.95 -9.58
CA GLY A 183 -14.39 -3.17 -9.70
C GLY A 183 -13.29 -3.96 -10.39
N GLY A 184 -12.79 -3.47 -11.52
CA GLY A 184 -11.75 -4.13 -12.32
C GLY A 184 -10.33 -3.64 -12.02
N GLY A 185 -10.09 -2.98 -10.89
CA GLY A 185 -8.74 -2.66 -10.41
C GLY A 185 -8.03 -3.86 -9.80
N VAL A 186 -6.79 -3.67 -9.34
CA VAL A 186 -5.95 -4.74 -8.75
C VAL A 186 -6.70 -5.52 -7.69
N LEU A 187 -7.26 -4.85 -6.67
CA LEU A 187 -7.96 -5.50 -5.55
C LEU A 187 -9.18 -6.31 -6.01
N GLY A 188 -9.95 -5.81 -6.99
CA GLY A 188 -11.12 -6.53 -7.50
C GLY A 188 -10.74 -7.76 -8.30
N VAL A 189 -9.67 -7.68 -9.09
CA VAL A 189 -9.11 -8.83 -9.82
C VAL A 189 -8.58 -9.88 -8.85
N GLU A 190 -7.81 -9.47 -7.84
CA GLU A 190 -7.30 -10.35 -6.78
C GLU A 190 -8.46 -11.03 -6.00
N ALA A 191 -9.48 -10.26 -5.61
CA ALA A 191 -10.65 -10.79 -4.90
C ALA A 191 -11.43 -11.82 -5.74
N ALA A 192 -11.65 -11.53 -7.03
CA ALA A 192 -12.35 -12.45 -7.93
C ALA A 192 -11.56 -13.75 -8.13
N LEU A 193 -10.23 -13.65 -8.33
CA LEU A 193 -9.36 -14.84 -8.41
C LEU A 193 -9.38 -15.64 -7.12
N ALA A 194 -9.31 -14.98 -5.97
CA ALA A 194 -9.32 -15.63 -4.68
C ALA A 194 -10.61 -16.44 -4.46
N VAL A 195 -11.77 -15.88 -4.84
CA VAL A 195 -13.07 -16.56 -4.78
C VAL A 195 -13.14 -17.73 -5.76
N ALA A 196 -12.65 -17.56 -7.00
CA ALA A 196 -12.60 -18.63 -8.01
C ALA A 196 -11.72 -19.81 -7.55
N GLU A 197 -10.57 -19.53 -6.95
CA GLU A 197 -9.62 -20.55 -6.46
C GLU A 197 -10.18 -21.41 -5.30
N VAL A 198 -11.14 -20.90 -4.53
CA VAL A 198 -11.87 -21.71 -3.53
C VAL A 198 -13.10 -22.43 -4.13
N GLY A 199 -13.24 -22.39 -5.47
CA GLY A 199 -14.24 -23.15 -6.21
C GLY A 199 -15.65 -22.59 -6.13
N LEU A 200 -15.82 -21.29 -5.95
CA LEU A 200 -17.12 -20.61 -5.91
C LEU A 200 -17.41 -19.89 -7.24
N PRO A 201 -18.69 -19.88 -7.67
CA PRO A 201 -19.10 -19.09 -8.83
C PRO A 201 -18.86 -17.61 -8.57
N VAL A 202 -18.07 -16.96 -9.43
CA VAL A 202 -17.76 -15.54 -9.29
C VAL A 202 -17.89 -14.79 -10.61
N THR A 203 -18.53 -13.63 -10.57
CA THR A 203 -18.62 -12.69 -11.69
C THR A 203 -17.90 -11.40 -11.33
N LEU A 204 -16.93 -11.01 -12.14
CA LEU A 204 -16.23 -9.72 -12.04
C LEU A 204 -16.89 -8.71 -12.98
N LEU A 205 -17.47 -7.64 -12.42
CA LEU A 205 -18.05 -6.53 -13.16
C LEU A 205 -17.14 -5.32 -13.11
N HIS A 206 -16.94 -4.65 -14.25
CA HIS A 206 -16.18 -3.40 -14.26
C HIS A 206 -16.58 -2.47 -15.43
N ARG A 207 -16.45 -1.15 -15.23
CA ARG A 207 -16.83 -0.12 -16.19
C ARG A 207 -15.88 -0.01 -17.40
N GLY A 208 -14.63 -0.39 -17.21
CA GLY A 208 -13.63 -0.32 -18.27
C GLY A 208 -13.83 -1.37 -19.35
N ASN A 209 -13.15 -1.22 -20.49
CA ASN A 209 -13.16 -2.21 -21.56
C ASN A 209 -12.36 -3.45 -21.20
N VAL A 210 -11.31 -3.29 -20.39
CA VAL A 210 -10.44 -4.37 -19.91
C VAL A 210 -10.20 -4.22 -18.39
N PRO A 211 -9.92 -5.34 -17.67
CA PRO A 211 -9.48 -5.28 -16.28
C PRO A 211 -8.17 -4.52 -16.17
N MET A 212 -7.97 -3.81 -15.06
CA MET A 212 -6.79 -3.00 -14.75
C MET A 212 -6.46 -1.93 -15.83
N GLY A 213 -7.40 -1.52 -16.67
CA GLY A 213 -7.18 -0.61 -17.79
C GLY A 213 -6.73 0.81 -17.43
N ARG A 214 -6.55 1.14 -16.14
CA ARG A 214 -5.87 2.34 -15.69
C ARG A 214 -4.37 2.14 -15.48
N GLN A 215 -3.94 0.89 -15.28
CA GLN A 215 -2.57 0.51 -14.95
C GLN A 215 -1.86 -0.18 -16.11
N ILE A 216 -2.61 -0.87 -16.99
CA ILE A 216 -2.06 -1.63 -18.09
C ILE A 216 -2.73 -1.25 -19.41
N ASP A 217 -2.03 -1.46 -20.51
CA ASP A 217 -2.55 -1.21 -21.85
C ASP A 217 -3.64 -2.21 -22.28
N ALA A 218 -4.28 -1.95 -23.41
CA ALA A 218 -5.41 -2.73 -23.89
C ALA A 218 -5.06 -4.20 -24.21
N GLU A 219 -3.86 -4.46 -24.77
CA GLU A 219 -3.43 -5.82 -25.12
C GLU A 219 -3.17 -6.65 -23.87
N ALA A 220 -2.44 -6.11 -22.92
CA ALA A 220 -2.23 -6.72 -21.60
C ALA A 220 -3.56 -6.97 -20.89
N GLY A 221 -4.49 -6.01 -20.95
CA GLY A 221 -5.82 -6.14 -20.36
C GLY A 221 -6.69 -7.22 -21.01
N MET A 222 -6.61 -7.37 -22.34
CA MET A 222 -7.29 -8.48 -23.04
C MET A 222 -6.70 -9.84 -22.65
N LEU A 223 -5.38 -9.91 -22.50
CA LEU A 223 -4.71 -11.11 -22.03
C LEU A 223 -5.13 -11.43 -20.59
N LEU A 224 -5.08 -10.46 -19.70
CA LEU A 224 -5.52 -10.60 -18.30
C LEU A 224 -6.97 -11.09 -18.22
N ARG A 225 -7.89 -10.50 -18.99
CA ARG A 225 -9.28 -10.96 -19.05
C ARG A 225 -9.38 -12.43 -19.42
N ARG A 226 -8.63 -12.88 -20.44
CA ARG A 226 -8.64 -14.27 -20.87
C ARG A 226 -8.12 -15.22 -19.78
N GLU A 227 -7.04 -14.84 -19.10
CA GLU A 227 -6.48 -15.64 -18.01
C GLU A 227 -7.45 -15.72 -16.81
N LEU A 228 -8.16 -14.62 -16.48
CA LEU A 228 -9.22 -14.62 -15.49
C LEU A 228 -10.34 -15.60 -15.84
N MET A 229 -10.78 -15.63 -17.12
CA MET A 229 -11.80 -16.56 -17.57
C MET A 229 -11.30 -18.02 -17.51
N ARG A 230 -10.02 -18.28 -17.81
CA ARG A 230 -9.39 -19.60 -17.64
C ARG A 230 -9.35 -20.04 -16.17
N ALA A 231 -9.16 -19.09 -15.26
CA ALA A 231 -9.21 -19.32 -13.82
C ALA A 231 -10.64 -19.50 -13.25
N GLY A 232 -11.67 -19.42 -14.10
CA GLY A 232 -13.06 -19.64 -13.70
C GLY A 232 -13.83 -18.38 -13.30
N VAL A 233 -13.28 -17.18 -13.55
CA VAL A 233 -13.97 -15.91 -13.31
C VAL A 233 -14.81 -15.53 -14.53
N ASP A 234 -16.13 -15.29 -14.36
CA ASP A 234 -16.96 -14.68 -15.40
C ASP A 234 -16.70 -13.16 -15.45
N VAL A 235 -16.02 -12.67 -16.48
CA VAL A 235 -15.62 -11.25 -16.59
C VAL A 235 -16.57 -10.49 -17.49
N ARG A 236 -17.22 -9.46 -16.94
CA ARG A 236 -18.17 -8.56 -17.62
C ARG A 236 -17.60 -7.15 -17.67
N SER A 237 -17.07 -6.77 -18.85
CA SER A 237 -16.53 -5.44 -19.13
C SER A 237 -17.64 -4.45 -19.52
N ALA A 238 -17.36 -3.14 -19.43
CA ALA A 238 -18.28 -2.04 -19.75
C ALA A 238 -19.61 -2.18 -18.99
N CYS A 239 -19.58 -2.70 -17.77
CA CYS A 239 -20.74 -3.06 -16.99
C CYS A 239 -20.59 -2.57 -15.54
N ASP A 240 -21.70 -2.13 -14.94
CA ASP A 240 -21.78 -1.63 -13.57
C ASP A 240 -22.99 -2.27 -12.86
N VAL A 241 -23.03 -2.21 -11.53
CA VAL A 241 -24.22 -2.54 -10.73
C VAL A 241 -25.03 -1.28 -10.52
N THR A 242 -26.31 -1.30 -10.93
CA THR A 242 -27.25 -0.19 -10.74
C THR A 242 -28.19 -0.40 -9.58
N THR A 243 -28.54 -1.65 -9.30
CA THR A 243 -29.52 -1.99 -8.27
C THR A 243 -29.11 -3.25 -7.53
N VAL A 244 -29.20 -3.20 -6.21
CA VAL A 244 -29.07 -4.32 -5.31
C VAL A 244 -30.47 -4.84 -5.01
N ILE A 245 -30.72 -6.13 -5.15
CA ILE A 245 -32.01 -6.77 -4.89
C ILE A 245 -31.91 -7.57 -3.59
N SER A 246 -32.68 -7.17 -2.60
CA SER A 246 -32.72 -7.79 -1.28
C SER A 246 -34.08 -8.44 -1.03
N GLU A 247 -34.11 -9.65 -0.49
CA GLU A 247 -35.31 -10.32 -0.02
C GLU A 247 -35.14 -10.64 1.47
N ASP A 248 -36.09 -10.18 2.27
CA ASP A 248 -36.11 -10.34 3.73
C ASP A 248 -34.81 -9.85 4.43
N GLY A 249 -34.14 -8.82 3.86
CA GLY A 249 -32.93 -8.23 4.39
C GLY A 249 -31.62 -8.81 3.83
N GLU A 250 -31.69 -9.93 3.12
CA GLU A 250 -30.52 -10.62 2.52
C GLU A 250 -30.36 -10.24 1.05
N LEU A 251 -29.13 -10.12 0.57
CA LEU A 251 -28.83 -9.95 -0.85
C LEU A 251 -29.18 -11.23 -1.61
N THR A 252 -29.95 -11.12 -2.70
CA THR A 252 -30.31 -12.27 -3.54
C THR A 252 -29.88 -12.10 -5.00
N ALA A 253 -29.76 -10.87 -5.47
CA ALA A 253 -29.29 -10.59 -6.82
C ALA A 253 -28.80 -9.13 -6.95
N VAL A 254 -28.10 -8.86 -8.03
CA VAL A 254 -27.81 -7.50 -8.51
C VAL A 254 -28.39 -7.30 -9.91
N ARG A 255 -28.74 -6.07 -10.24
CA ARG A 255 -29.10 -5.66 -11.61
C ARG A 255 -27.96 -4.81 -12.18
N THR A 256 -27.55 -5.17 -13.38
CA THR A 256 -26.47 -4.49 -14.06
C THR A 256 -26.97 -3.27 -14.84
N SER A 257 -26.05 -2.42 -15.28
CA SER A 257 -26.31 -1.27 -16.19
C SER A 257 -26.84 -1.72 -17.56
N LEU A 258 -26.66 -2.99 -17.93
CA LEU A 258 -27.18 -3.59 -19.16
C LEU A 258 -28.59 -4.21 -18.95
N GLY A 259 -29.17 -4.06 -17.75
CA GLY A 259 -30.50 -4.59 -17.39
C GLY A 259 -30.51 -6.07 -17.00
N GLU A 260 -29.38 -6.76 -17.03
CA GLU A 260 -29.26 -8.16 -16.64
C GLU A 260 -29.40 -8.31 -15.13
N LYS A 261 -30.11 -9.35 -14.69
CA LYS A 261 -30.20 -9.73 -13.29
C LYS A 261 -29.26 -10.90 -13.03
N LEU A 262 -28.26 -10.70 -12.18
CA LEU A 262 -27.31 -11.73 -11.76
C LEU A 262 -27.63 -12.20 -10.35
N PRO A 263 -27.72 -13.50 -10.10
CA PRO A 263 -27.86 -14.02 -8.74
C PRO A 263 -26.58 -13.71 -7.96
N ALA A 264 -26.74 -13.26 -6.73
CA ALA A 264 -25.63 -12.95 -5.83
C ALA A 264 -26.11 -12.99 -4.37
N SER A 265 -25.43 -13.73 -3.53
CA SER A 265 -25.58 -13.67 -2.07
C SER A 265 -24.52 -12.74 -1.45
N LEU A 266 -23.48 -12.42 -2.21
CA LEU A 266 -22.40 -11.54 -1.81
C LEU A 266 -22.03 -10.62 -2.98
N LEU A 267 -22.01 -9.31 -2.72
CA LEU A 267 -21.46 -8.28 -3.59
C LEU A 267 -20.23 -7.67 -2.91
N VAL A 268 -19.05 -8.01 -3.39
CA VAL A 268 -17.78 -7.40 -2.93
C VAL A 268 -17.49 -6.17 -3.77
N THR A 269 -17.46 -4.98 -3.15
CA THR A 269 -17.15 -3.74 -3.86
C THR A 269 -15.67 -3.37 -3.71
N CYS A 270 -14.99 -3.24 -4.86
CA CYS A 270 -13.58 -2.86 -5.00
C CYS A 270 -13.47 -1.65 -5.95
N THR A 271 -14.26 -0.61 -5.71
CA THR A 271 -14.46 0.53 -6.63
C THR A 271 -13.54 1.72 -6.37
N GLY A 272 -12.47 1.48 -5.61
CA GLY A 272 -11.48 2.47 -5.23
C GLY A 272 -11.65 2.95 -3.79
N VAL A 273 -10.75 3.84 -3.41
CA VAL A 273 -10.68 4.41 -2.06
C VAL A 273 -10.60 5.93 -2.14
N ARG A 274 -10.95 6.61 -1.06
CA ARG A 274 -10.68 8.02 -0.86
C ARG A 274 -9.85 8.23 0.41
N PRO A 275 -8.93 9.20 0.42
CA PRO A 275 -8.20 9.56 1.63
C PRO A 275 -9.13 9.90 2.78
N ARG A 276 -8.75 9.55 4.01
CA ARG A 276 -9.42 10.03 5.22
C ARG A 276 -8.78 11.33 5.66
N ASP A 277 -9.26 12.42 5.13
CA ASP A 277 -8.75 13.78 5.34
C ASP A 277 -9.75 14.70 6.06
N GLU A 278 -10.92 14.17 6.47
CA GLU A 278 -11.98 14.96 7.10
C GLU A 278 -11.54 15.62 8.41
N LEU A 279 -10.77 14.90 9.24
CA LEU A 279 -10.25 15.44 10.51
C LEU A 279 -9.32 16.63 10.26
N ALA A 280 -8.45 16.51 9.27
CA ALA A 280 -7.53 17.57 8.85
C ALA A 280 -8.29 18.76 8.25
N ALA A 281 -9.25 18.50 7.37
CA ALA A 281 -10.10 19.53 6.78
C ALA A 281 -10.89 20.31 7.83
N ALA A 282 -11.47 19.62 8.81
CA ALA A 282 -12.20 20.25 9.92
C ALA A 282 -11.30 21.11 10.81
N ALA A 283 -10.02 20.78 10.93
CA ALA A 283 -9.00 21.54 11.63
C ALA A 283 -8.39 22.70 10.80
N GLY A 284 -8.86 22.91 9.56
CA GLY A 284 -8.37 23.97 8.68
C GLY A 284 -7.03 23.66 7.99
N LEU A 285 -6.54 22.43 8.08
CA LEU A 285 -5.35 21.99 7.33
C LEU A 285 -5.64 21.93 5.82
N PRO A 286 -4.65 22.18 4.95
CA PRO A 286 -4.87 22.13 3.52
C PRO A 286 -5.14 20.69 3.06
N VAL A 287 -6.26 20.50 2.39
CA VAL A 287 -6.66 19.22 1.77
C VAL A 287 -7.02 19.42 0.30
N LYS A 288 -6.74 18.40 -0.52
CA LYS A 288 -7.21 18.25 -1.89
C LYS A 288 -7.79 16.83 -2.03
N TRP A 289 -7.12 15.95 -2.74
CA TRP A 289 -7.32 14.52 -2.65
C TRP A 289 -6.28 13.97 -1.69
N GLY A 290 -6.55 14.17 -0.38
CA GLY A 290 -5.65 13.92 0.74
C GLY A 290 -5.08 15.20 1.37
N ILE A 291 -4.44 15.05 2.52
CA ILE A 291 -3.82 16.11 3.31
C ILE A 291 -2.55 16.58 2.58
N VAL A 292 -2.47 17.86 2.24
CA VAL A 292 -1.34 18.39 1.45
C VAL A 292 -0.10 18.56 2.33
N THR A 293 0.96 17.83 1.96
CA THR A 293 2.26 17.87 2.64
C THR A 293 3.41 18.17 1.69
N GLY A 294 4.52 18.61 2.23
CA GLY A 294 5.81 18.62 1.54
C GLY A 294 6.46 17.23 1.53
N GLY A 295 7.60 17.08 0.85
CA GLY A 295 8.39 15.84 0.84
C GLY A 295 8.92 15.42 2.21
N ASP A 296 8.95 16.36 3.17
CA ASP A 296 9.26 16.14 4.59
C ASP A 296 8.06 15.61 5.41
N ALA A 297 6.96 15.26 4.75
CA ALA A 297 5.69 14.82 5.31
C ALA A 297 4.96 15.87 6.18
N ARG A 298 5.45 17.09 6.28
CA ARG A 298 4.85 18.18 7.05
C ARG A 298 3.69 18.79 6.29
N SER A 299 2.60 19.13 7.00
CA SER A 299 1.50 19.91 6.43
C SER A 299 2.00 21.26 5.88
N THR A 300 1.58 21.61 4.68
CA THR A 300 1.92 22.89 4.03
C THR A 300 1.04 24.05 4.50
N GLY A 301 0.18 23.83 5.49
CA GLY A 301 -0.70 24.84 6.07
C GLY A 301 0.07 25.96 6.76
N THR A 302 -0.44 27.19 6.63
CA THR A 302 0.15 28.40 7.25
C THR A 302 -0.58 28.86 8.50
N GLY A 303 -1.60 28.12 8.96
CA GLY A 303 -2.32 28.37 10.20
C GLY A 303 -1.47 28.08 11.43
N GLU A 304 -1.87 28.62 12.58
CA GLU A 304 -1.21 28.36 13.86
C GLU A 304 -1.23 26.86 14.17
N GLY A 305 -0.09 26.30 14.56
CA GLY A 305 0.10 24.86 14.85
C GLY A 305 0.13 23.94 13.65
N HIS A 306 -0.13 24.40 12.42
CA HIS A 306 -0.13 23.55 11.22
C HIS A 306 1.24 22.94 10.91
N ALA A 307 2.32 23.66 11.22
CA ALA A 307 3.69 23.18 11.05
C ALA A 307 4.07 22.02 11.99
N ASP A 308 3.26 21.77 13.02
CA ASP A 308 3.45 20.69 13.98
C ASP A 308 2.62 19.45 13.65
N VAL A 309 1.91 19.49 12.50
CA VAL A 309 1.11 18.37 11.97
C VAL A 309 1.76 17.81 10.73
N PHE A 310 1.92 16.49 10.72
CA PHE A 310 2.44 15.68 9.62
C PHE A 310 1.35 14.76 9.09
N ALA A 311 1.48 14.29 7.84
CA ALA A 311 0.62 13.24 7.31
C ALA A 311 1.41 12.26 6.46
N VAL A 312 1.09 10.96 6.58
CA VAL A 312 1.78 9.86 5.89
C VAL A 312 0.81 8.78 5.40
N GLY A 313 1.17 8.09 4.34
CA GLY A 313 0.39 7.00 3.75
C GLY A 313 -0.79 7.48 2.90
N ASP A 314 -1.83 6.64 2.79
CA ASP A 314 -2.97 6.86 1.89
C ASP A 314 -3.80 8.13 2.19
N CYS A 315 -3.58 8.80 3.30
CA CYS A 315 -4.23 10.08 3.62
C CYS A 315 -3.42 11.31 3.16
N ALA A 316 -2.16 11.15 2.77
CA ALA A 316 -1.24 12.24 2.45
C ALA A 316 -1.08 12.46 0.94
N ALA A 317 -1.24 13.71 0.50
CA ALA A 317 -0.93 14.19 -0.84
C ALA A 317 0.41 14.94 -0.81
N VAL A 318 1.49 14.26 -1.19
CA VAL A 318 2.86 14.75 -1.03
C VAL A 318 3.30 15.51 -2.28
N ASP A 319 3.84 16.73 -2.13
CA ASP A 319 4.32 17.57 -3.22
C ASP A 319 3.30 17.73 -4.37
N GLY A 320 2.01 17.81 -4.01
CA GLY A 320 0.90 17.96 -4.96
C GLY A 320 0.55 16.70 -5.75
N ARG A 321 1.12 15.55 -5.42
CA ARG A 321 0.77 14.24 -5.99
C ARG A 321 -0.29 13.56 -5.13
N ASP A 322 -1.30 12.98 -5.78
CA ASP A 322 -2.32 12.17 -5.10
C ASP A 322 -1.69 10.95 -4.41
N PRO A 323 -2.29 10.44 -3.31
CA PRO A 323 -1.84 9.21 -2.65
C PRO A 323 -1.78 8.03 -3.63
N SER A 324 -0.66 7.33 -3.66
CA SER A 324 -0.45 6.19 -4.58
C SER A 324 -1.24 4.93 -4.19
N GLY A 325 -1.64 4.81 -2.93
CA GLY A 325 -2.26 3.60 -2.39
C GLY A 325 -1.29 2.42 -2.26
N LEU A 326 0.03 2.66 -2.31
CA LEU A 326 1.08 1.66 -2.21
C LEU A 326 1.84 1.76 -0.90
N ILE A 327 2.34 0.62 -0.42
CA ILE A 327 3.06 0.56 0.87
C ILE A 327 4.45 1.20 0.79
N ALA A 328 5.21 0.93 -0.27
CA ALA A 328 6.59 1.39 -0.36
C ALA A 328 6.73 2.93 -0.34
N PRO A 329 5.95 3.72 -1.11
CA PRO A 329 5.92 5.16 -0.95
C PRO A 329 5.51 5.61 0.46
N GLY A 330 4.54 4.92 1.09
CA GLY A 330 4.12 5.22 2.45
C GLY A 330 5.25 5.02 3.47
N TRP A 331 6.09 4.02 3.30
CA TRP A 331 7.25 3.79 4.17
C TRP A 331 8.32 4.88 4.02
N LEU A 332 8.60 5.32 2.79
CA LEU A 332 9.49 6.46 2.56
C LEU A 332 8.96 7.74 3.22
N GLN A 333 7.64 7.95 3.18
CA GLN A 333 7.00 9.06 3.89
C GLN A 333 7.16 8.94 5.41
N ALA A 334 7.04 7.73 5.97
CA ALA A 334 7.25 7.49 7.39
C ALA A 334 8.70 7.79 7.83
N GLU A 335 9.67 7.39 7.02
CA GLU A 335 11.09 7.70 7.24
C GLU A 335 11.38 9.20 7.17
N ALA A 336 10.81 9.89 6.17
CA ALA A 336 10.91 11.34 6.05
C ALA A 336 10.27 12.08 7.24
N ALA A 337 9.09 11.62 7.68
CA ALA A 337 8.41 12.16 8.85
C ALA A 337 9.24 11.97 10.13
N ALA A 338 9.84 10.78 10.33
CA ALA A 338 10.70 10.51 11.47
C ALA A 338 11.94 11.41 11.49
N ALA A 339 12.60 11.59 10.33
CA ALA A 339 13.74 12.49 10.20
C ALA A 339 13.37 13.95 10.52
N SER A 340 12.23 14.43 10.00
CA SER A 340 11.73 15.78 10.26
C SER A 340 11.34 15.99 11.72
N LEU A 341 10.71 14.99 12.36
CA LEU A 341 10.38 15.01 13.78
C LEU A 341 11.63 15.08 14.65
N ARG A 342 12.68 14.29 14.33
CA ARG A 342 13.99 14.34 15.04
C ARG A 342 14.62 15.71 14.92
N GLN A 343 14.61 16.29 13.73
CA GLN A 343 15.15 17.64 13.50
C GLN A 343 14.43 18.69 14.32
N ASP A 344 13.07 18.71 14.30
CA ASP A 344 12.26 19.67 15.03
C ASP A 344 12.41 19.58 16.54
N LEU A 345 12.58 18.36 17.05
CA LEU A 345 12.68 18.10 18.48
C LEU A 345 14.14 18.13 18.97
N GLY A 346 15.11 18.46 18.10
CA GLY A 346 16.52 18.52 18.46
C GLY A 346 17.13 17.16 18.81
N MET A 347 16.52 16.06 18.33
CA MET A 347 16.99 14.70 18.54
C MET A 347 17.92 14.31 17.39
N MET A 348 19.20 14.54 17.55
CA MET A 348 20.18 14.05 16.57
C MET A 348 20.27 12.53 16.66
N PRO A 349 20.30 11.79 15.53
CA PRO A 349 20.57 10.37 15.58
C PRO A 349 21.92 10.14 16.26
N GLN A 350 21.93 9.44 17.38
CA GLN A 350 23.18 9.00 18.01
C GLN A 350 23.77 7.97 17.05
N PRO A 351 25.05 8.12 16.62
CA PRO A 351 25.69 7.06 15.88
C PRO A 351 25.65 5.79 16.75
N GLU A 352 25.10 4.69 16.21
CA GLU A 352 25.18 3.41 16.89
C GLU A 352 26.65 3.10 17.19
N ARG A 353 26.92 2.72 18.43
CA ARG A 353 28.27 2.39 18.87
C ARG A 353 28.33 0.88 19.06
N ASP A 354 29.40 0.27 18.55
CA ASP A 354 29.70 -1.13 18.83
C ASP A 354 29.99 -1.36 20.32
N ALA A 355 30.13 -2.60 20.71
CA ALA A 355 30.45 -2.99 22.11
C ALA A 355 31.75 -2.38 22.64
N SER A 356 32.59 -1.80 21.78
CA SER A 356 33.83 -1.09 22.12
C SER A 356 33.64 0.45 22.17
N GLY A 357 32.42 0.96 21.89
CA GLY A 357 32.09 2.39 21.92
C GLY A 357 32.49 3.15 20.64
N VAL A 358 32.88 2.46 19.59
CA VAL A 358 33.21 3.04 18.28
C VAL A 358 31.91 3.24 17.49
N PRO A 359 31.68 4.42 16.86
CA PRO A 359 30.53 4.61 16.00
C PRO A 359 30.56 3.58 14.85
N VAL A 360 29.52 2.75 14.75
CA VAL A 360 29.32 1.86 13.60
C VAL A 360 28.73 2.72 12.49
N GLU A 361 29.53 3.04 11.50
CA GLU A 361 29.01 3.57 10.24
C GLU A 361 28.33 2.39 9.52
N PHE A 362 27.03 2.19 9.79
CA PHE A 362 26.23 1.43 8.85
C PHE A 362 26.20 2.21 7.56
N GLY A 363 26.75 1.65 6.51
CA GLY A 363 26.57 2.14 5.17
C GLY A 363 25.08 2.12 4.83
N THR A 364 24.37 3.18 5.19
CA THR A 364 23.10 3.52 4.56
C THR A 364 23.44 3.69 3.09
N GLY A 365 23.19 2.65 2.32
CA GLY A 365 23.32 2.72 0.85
C GLY A 365 22.38 3.79 0.35
N THR A 366 22.86 5.01 0.28
CA THR A 366 22.53 6.22 -0.47
C THR A 366 22.84 7.50 0.31
N ALA A 367 24.04 7.61 0.95
CA ALA A 367 24.64 8.89 1.17
C ALA A 367 25.82 8.99 0.21
N VAL A 368 25.58 9.54 -0.97
CA VAL A 368 26.65 10.00 -1.84
C VAL A 368 27.39 11.11 -1.11
N ASP A 369 28.66 10.88 -0.88
CA ASP A 369 29.62 11.76 -0.24
C ASP A 369 29.53 13.18 -0.81
N ALA A 370 28.84 14.09 -0.12
CA ALA A 370 28.72 15.49 -0.49
C ALA A 370 29.98 16.25 -0.04
N ARG A 371 31.12 15.98 -0.67
CA ARG A 371 32.29 16.86 -0.68
C ARG A 371 33.00 16.76 -2.02
N VAL A 372 32.57 17.59 -2.96
CA VAL A 372 33.36 18.42 -3.89
C VAL A 372 32.39 19.06 -4.89
N GLY A 373 32.26 20.42 -4.84
CA GLY A 373 31.99 21.30 -5.99
C GLY A 373 30.55 21.51 -6.39
N GLY A 374 29.86 22.50 -5.82
CA GLY A 374 29.01 23.49 -6.52
C GLY A 374 28.06 23.00 -7.62
N ALA A 375 27.11 22.08 -7.30
CA ALA A 375 25.95 21.83 -8.14
C ALA A 375 24.70 22.40 -7.46
N SER A 376 23.82 23.06 -8.23
CA SER A 376 22.65 23.77 -7.72
C SER A 376 21.68 22.85 -7.01
N GLU A 377 21.11 23.29 -5.89
CA GLU A 377 20.11 22.58 -5.07
C GLU A 377 18.89 22.02 -5.85
N SER A 378 18.64 22.49 -7.07
CA SER A 378 17.60 22.00 -7.96
C SER A 378 17.89 20.63 -8.60
N ALA A 379 19.16 20.28 -8.83
CA ALA A 379 19.53 19.01 -9.48
C ALA A 379 19.55 17.83 -8.49
N GLU A 380 19.80 18.09 -7.19
CA GLU A 380 19.79 17.06 -6.14
C GLU A 380 18.37 16.67 -5.71
N ALA A 381 17.42 17.61 -5.74
CA ALA A 381 16.01 17.33 -5.49
C ALA A 381 15.36 16.50 -6.62
N GLU A 382 15.79 16.67 -7.87
CA GLU A 382 15.33 15.85 -9.01
C GLU A 382 15.90 14.43 -9.00
N ALA A 383 17.10 14.22 -8.46
CA ALA A 383 17.75 12.90 -8.40
C ALA A 383 17.13 11.96 -7.34
N GLN A 384 16.53 12.48 -6.28
CA GLN A 384 15.90 11.68 -5.21
C GLN A 384 14.46 11.22 -5.52
N SER A 385 13.85 11.66 -6.63
CA SER A 385 12.46 11.36 -7.05
C SER A 385 12.37 10.44 -8.27
N CYS A 386 13.41 9.72 -8.66
CA CYS A 386 13.50 9.08 -9.98
C CYS A 386 12.90 7.67 -10.07
N GLY A 387 12.39 7.09 -9.00
CA GLY A 387 11.79 5.75 -9.00
C GLY A 387 10.33 5.75 -9.44
N LEU A 388 9.91 4.70 -10.17
CA LEU A 388 8.52 4.46 -10.53
C LEU A 388 7.83 3.59 -9.48
N ASP A 389 6.61 3.95 -9.13
CA ASP A 389 5.75 3.12 -8.28
C ASP A 389 5.33 1.84 -9.00
N VAL A 390 5.74 0.70 -8.47
CA VAL A 390 5.45 -0.61 -9.06
C VAL A 390 4.20 -1.23 -8.44
N VAL A 391 3.23 -1.52 -9.26
CA VAL A 391 2.03 -2.29 -8.90
C VAL A 391 2.29 -3.76 -9.21
N LEU A 392 2.17 -4.62 -8.19
CA LEU A 392 2.27 -6.07 -8.30
C LEU A 392 0.92 -6.69 -7.93
N MET A 393 0.31 -7.42 -8.84
CA MET A 393 -0.89 -8.20 -8.55
C MET A 393 -0.51 -9.51 -7.84
N LYS A 394 -1.21 -9.79 -6.73
CA LYS A 394 -0.98 -10.97 -5.91
C LYS A 394 -1.96 -12.08 -6.29
N SER A 395 -1.46 -13.06 -7.00
CA SER A 395 -2.19 -14.29 -7.31
C SER A 395 -1.19 -15.46 -7.38
N LYS A 396 -1.65 -16.65 -7.03
CA LYS A 396 -0.84 -17.86 -7.15
C LYS A 396 -0.67 -18.31 -8.60
N THR A 397 -1.64 -18.00 -9.45
CA THR A 397 -1.77 -18.54 -10.81
C THR A 397 -1.46 -17.50 -11.88
N LEU A 398 -1.56 -16.22 -11.55
CA LEU A 398 -1.44 -15.14 -12.52
C LEU A 398 -0.51 -14.03 -12.00
N ASN A 399 0.52 -13.72 -12.79
CA ASN A 399 1.48 -12.67 -12.45
C ASN A 399 1.26 -11.47 -13.35
N VAL A 400 1.01 -10.31 -12.74
CA VAL A 400 0.93 -9.00 -13.41
C VAL A 400 1.76 -8.00 -12.64
N ALA A 401 2.64 -7.30 -13.33
CA ALA A 401 3.41 -6.20 -12.80
C ALA A 401 3.34 -5.02 -13.76
N CYS A 402 3.21 -3.81 -13.24
CA CYS A 402 3.25 -2.61 -14.05
C CYS A 402 3.78 -1.41 -13.25
N ALA A 403 4.34 -0.44 -13.95
CA ALA A 403 4.78 0.83 -13.39
C ALA A 403 4.76 1.91 -14.48
N GLY A 404 4.59 3.16 -14.07
CA GLY A 404 4.70 4.32 -14.94
C GLY A 404 3.66 4.39 -16.06
N ASP A 405 3.98 5.12 -17.12
CA ASP A 405 3.12 5.31 -18.29
C ASP A 405 3.58 4.44 -19.46
N THR A 406 2.67 3.57 -19.92
CA THR A 406 2.86 2.69 -21.08
C THR A 406 1.85 2.98 -22.21
N SER A 407 1.15 4.12 -22.15
CA SER A 407 0.09 4.49 -23.10
C SER A 407 0.61 4.90 -24.49
N GLN A 408 1.92 5.09 -24.64
CA GLN A 408 2.53 5.54 -25.91
C GLN A 408 2.23 4.55 -27.05
N ASP A 409 1.64 5.06 -28.14
CA ASP A 409 1.45 4.27 -29.36
C ASP A 409 2.75 4.25 -30.18
N PRO A 410 3.45 3.09 -30.34
CA PRO A 410 4.70 3.02 -31.08
C PRO A 410 4.58 3.43 -32.54
N TRP A 411 3.38 3.35 -33.11
CA TRP A 411 3.14 3.70 -34.51
C TRP A 411 2.87 5.19 -34.74
N SER A 412 2.60 5.96 -33.66
CA SER A 412 2.45 7.41 -33.68
C SER A 412 3.75 8.17 -33.44
N ILE A 413 4.83 7.44 -33.08
CA ILE A 413 6.15 8.04 -32.80
C ILE A 413 6.86 8.35 -34.12
N ASP A 414 7.38 9.58 -34.26
CA ASP A 414 8.25 9.94 -35.38
C ASP A 414 9.59 9.17 -35.26
N PRO A 415 9.91 8.25 -36.17
CA PRO A 415 11.14 7.47 -36.09
C PRO A 415 12.42 8.29 -36.29
N TRP A 416 12.29 9.53 -36.73
CA TRP A 416 13.43 10.47 -36.92
C TRP A 416 13.63 11.41 -35.74
N ASP A 417 12.72 11.41 -34.76
CA ASP A 417 12.87 12.16 -33.52
C ASP A 417 13.71 11.36 -32.52
N SER A 418 14.97 11.75 -32.36
CA SER A 418 15.90 11.11 -31.42
C SER A 418 15.53 11.31 -29.95
N THR A 419 14.57 12.19 -29.65
CA THR A 419 14.09 12.46 -28.29
C THR A 419 12.81 11.70 -27.99
N ALA A 420 12.20 11.07 -28.99
CA ALA A 420 10.98 10.31 -28.84
C ALA A 420 11.18 9.06 -27.97
N PRO A 421 10.16 8.63 -27.21
CA PRO A 421 10.25 7.44 -26.40
C PRO A 421 10.42 6.16 -27.26
N THR A 422 11.20 5.23 -26.75
CA THR A 422 11.32 3.89 -27.35
C THR A 422 10.30 2.95 -26.70
N VAL A 423 9.47 2.32 -27.53
CA VAL A 423 8.50 1.31 -27.09
C VAL A 423 8.93 -0.06 -27.58
N SER A 424 9.15 -0.98 -26.65
CA SER A 424 9.42 -2.39 -26.95
C SER A 424 8.25 -3.24 -26.46
N THR A 425 7.68 -4.05 -27.35
CA THR A 425 6.56 -4.94 -27.00
C THR A 425 6.87 -6.37 -27.46
N TRP A 426 6.63 -7.31 -26.57
CA TRP A 426 6.64 -8.74 -26.87
C TRP A 426 5.33 -9.37 -26.40
N SER A 427 4.75 -10.26 -27.20
CA SER A 427 3.46 -10.86 -26.91
C SER A 427 3.41 -12.31 -27.37
N ASP A 428 3.12 -13.21 -26.44
CA ASP A 428 2.75 -14.61 -26.72
C ASP A 428 1.41 -14.92 -26.02
N PRO A 429 0.30 -14.53 -26.63
CA PRO A 429 -1.01 -14.76 -26.04
C PRO A 429 -1.31 -16.25 -25.82
N LYS A 430 -0.78 -17.17 -26.64
CA LYS A 430 -1.01 -18.60 -26.47
C LYS A 430 -0.54 -19.12 -25.12
N HIS A 431 0.60 -18.64 -24.66
CA HIS A 431 1.21 -19.03 -23.38
C HIS A 431 0.91 -18.05 -22.23
N GLY A 432 0.05 -17.05 -22.47
CA GLY A 432 -0.37 -16.10 -21.42
C GLY A 432 0.69 -15.06 -21.09
N GLN A 433 1.60 -14.73 -22.03
CA GLN A 433 2.74 -13.87 -21.80
C GLN A 433 2.66 -12.57 -22.59
N TYR A 434 2.97 -11.46 -21.91
CA TYR A 434 3.03 -10.11 -22.49
C TYR A 434 4.06 -9.27 -21.74
N LEU A 435 4.85 -8.51 -22.50
CA LEU A 435 5.81 -7.55 -21.97
C LEU A 435 5.80 -6.29 -22.83
N ARG A 436 5.64 -5.13 -22.18
CA ARG A 436 5.78 -3.83 -22.82
C ARG A 436 6.68 -2.95 -21.96
N ILE A 437 7.62 -2.26 -22.59
CA ILE A 437 8.59 -1.38 -21.92
C ILE A 437 8.63 -0.07 -22.70
N VAL A 438 8.55 1.04 -22.00
CA VAL A 438 8.69 2.40 -22.55
C VAL A 438 9.88 3.07 -21.88
N THR A 439 10.81 3.56 -22.71
CA THR A 439 12.00 4.29 -22.24
C THR A 439 12.20 5.57 -23.03
N GLU A 440 12.94 6.51 -22.45
CA GLU A 440 13.41 7.73 -23.09
C GLU A 440 14.92 7.81 -22.99
N SER A 441 15.55 8.49 -23.97
CA SER A 441 16.99 8.74 -23.93
C SER A 441 17.35 9.54 -22.69
N ALA A 442 18.42 9.15 -21.99
CA ALA A 442 18.94 9.94 -20.88
C ALA A 442 19.43 11.31 -21.39
N THR A 443 19.03 12.37 -20.70
CA THR A 443 19.39 13.77 -21.04
C THR A 443 20.88 14.11 -20.89
N SER A 444 21.64 13.25 -20.18
CA SER A 444 23.11 13.35 -20.10
C SER A 444 23.69 12.72 -21.37
N GLY A 445 24.36 13.45 -22.24
CA GLY A 445 24.96 12.94 -23.48
C GLY A 445 26.00 11.82 -23.32
N ASP A 446 25.96 11.08 -22.24
CA ASP A 446 26.77 9.89 -21.93
C ASP A 446 26.00 8.61 -22.30
N ALA A 447 26.40 7.98 -23.38
CA ALA A 447 25.82 6.72 -23.86
C ALA A 447 25.95 5.55 -22.84
N SER A 448 26.76 5.70 -21.79
CA SER A 448 26.89 4.71 -20.70
C SER A 448 25.84 4.86 -19.60
N ALA A 449 25.10 5.96 -19.57
CA ALA A 449 24.14 6.28 -18.49
C ALA A 449 22.83 5.45 -18.52
N GLY A 450 22.63 4.62 -19.56
CA GLY A 450 21.39 3.87 -19.76
C GLY A 450 20.25 4.75 -20.30
N GLU A 451 19.06 4.17 -20.41
CA GLU A 451 17.84 4.88 -20.78
C GLU A 451 16.96 5.11 -19.55
N ARG A 452 16.22 6.21 -19.52
CA ARG A 452 15.25 6.48 -18.48
C ARG A 452 14.01 5.57 -18.67
N LEU A 453 13.66 4.79 -17.66
CA LEU A 453 12.46 3.96 -17.70
C LEU A 453 11.23 4.85 -17.45
N VAL A 454 10.30 4.91 -18.42
CA VAL A 454 9.04 5.67 -18.34
C VAL A 454 7.92 4.79 -17.79
N GLY A 455 7.89 3.52 -18.19
CA GLY A 455 6.93 2.58 -17.70
C GLY A 455 7.13 1.18 -18.25
N PHE A 456 6.49 0.21 -17.62
CA PHE A 456 6.41 -1.15 -18.12
C PHE A 456 5.11 -1.85 -17.72
N VAL A 457 4.71 -2.85 -18.51
CA VAL A 457 3.67 -3.83 -18.17
C VAL A 457 4.22 -5.22 -18.45
N SER A 458 4.03 -6.14 -17.52
CA SER A 458 4.35 -7.55 -17.64
C SER A 458 3.16 -8.40 -17.20
N VAL A 459 2.74 -9.35 -18.05
CA VAL A 459 1.71 -10.35 -17.71
C VAL A 459 2.30 -11.72 -17.98
N GLY A 460 2.21 -12.63 -17.00
CA GLY A 460 2.69 -14.01 -17.13
C GLY A 460 4.21 -14.17 -17.25
N MET A 461 4.99 -13.15 -16.93
CA MET A 461 6.45 -13.14 -17.03
C MET A 461 7.08 -12.67 -15.70
N PRO A 462 7.06 -13.51 -14.65
CA PRO A 462 7.46 -13.10 -13.29
C PRO A 462 8.93 -12.71 -13.15
N ARG A 463 9.85 -13.33 -13.91
CA ARG A 463 11.28 -12.99 -13.83
C ARG A 463 11.58 -11.66 -14.49
N SER A 464 11.05 -11.42 -15.68
CA SER A 464 11.16 -10.13 -16.37
C SER A 464 10.52 -9.02 -15.54
N ALA A 465 9.35 -9.29 -14.96
CA ALA A 465 8.67 -8.36 -14.05
C ALA A 465 9.55 -8.02 -12.84
N ALA A 466 10.24 -9.03 -12.32
CA ALA A 466 11.13 -8.87 -11.19
C ALA A 466 12.30 -7.95 -11.49
N GLU A 467 12.95 -8.15 -12.63
CA GLU A 467 14.08 -7.35 -13.08
C GLU A 467 13.65 -5.91 -13.40
N LEU A 468 12.53 -5.74 -14.11
CA LEU A 468 11.99 -4.42 -14.41
C LEU A 468 11.57 -3.64 -13.17
N ALA A 469 11.01 -4.31 -12.16
CA ALA A 469 10.69 -3.66 -10.88
C ALA A 469 11.93 -3.17 -10.14
N MET A 470 13.06 -3.87 -10.25
CA MET A 470 14.34 -3.39 -9.72
C MET A 470 14.85 -2.16 -10.47
N HIS A 471 14.74 -2.15 -11.80
CA HIS A 471 15.10 -1.00 -12.61
C HIS A 471 14.15 0.18 -12.40
N ALA A 472 12.87 -0.06 -12.18
CA ALA A 472 11.88 0.97 -11.88
C ALA A 472 12.21 1.77 -10.61
N SER A 473 12.74 1.11 -9.57
CA SER A 473 13.19 1.81 -8.36
C SER A 473 14.40 2.72 -8.59
N ARG A 474 15.19 2.43 -9.62
CA ARG A 474 16.37 3.23 -10.01
C ARG A 474 16.06 4.28 -11.10
N GLY A 475 14.87 4.20 -11.71
CA GLY A 475 14.44 5.06 -12.82
C GLY A 475 15.21 4.87 -14.13
N THR A 476 16.18 3.94 -14.18
CA THR A 476 17.04 3.71 -15.34
C THR A 476 17.06 2.25 -15.75
N LEU A 477 17.10 2.00 -17.06
CA LEU A 477 17.28 0.68 -17.65
C LEU A 477 18.59 0.69 -18.47
N PRO A 478 19.48 -0.31 -18.30
CA PRO A 478 20.69 -0.41 -19.12
C PRO A 478 20.34 -0.40 -20.62
N ALA A 479 21.13 0.29 -21.43
CA ALA A 479 21.04 0.28 -22.89
C ALA A 479 21.51 -1.08 -23.44
N ALA A 480 20.83 -2.16 -23.07
CA ALA A 480 21.12 -3.54 -23.46
C ALA A 480 20.04 -4.06 -24.41
N ASP A 481 20.37 -5.16 -25.07
CA ASP A 481 19.38 -5.89 -25.87
C ASP A 481 18.22 -6.34 -24.99
N ARG A 482 17.01 -5.81 -25.25
CA ARG A 482 15.77 -6.13 -24.53
C ARG A 482 15.41 -7.62 -24.57
N THR A 483 15.97 -8.37 -25.55
CA THR A 483 15.79 -9.82 -25.62
C THR A 483 16.41 -10.56 -24.43
N ALA A 484 17.35 -9.94 -23.73
CA ALA A 484 17.90 -10.49 -22.49
C ALA A 484 16.83 -10.69 -21.40
N LEU A 485 15.84 -9.79 -21.32
CA LEU A 485 14.70 -9.93 -20.40
C LEU A 485 13.83 -11.14 -20.74
N LEU A 486 13.66 -11.46 -22.04
CA LEU A 486 12.93 -12.65 -22.48
C LEU A 486 13.74 -13.93 -22.21
N ALA A 487 15.06 -13.88 -22.37
CA ALA A 487 15.94 -15.00 -22.05
C ALA A 487 15.92 -15.32 -20.54
N ALA A 488 15.84 -14.31 -19.70
CA ALA A 488 15.72 -14.49 -18.25
C ALA A 488 14.48 -15.29 -17.86
N GLU A 489 13.35 -15.11 -18.57
CA GLU A 489 12.10 -15.85 -18.30
C GLU A 489 12.24 -17.35 -18.56
N HIS A 490 13.03 -17.75 -19.55
CA HIS A 490 13.24 -19.15 -19.94
C HIS A 490 14.46 -19.82 -19.29
N ALA A 491 15.22 -19.08 -18.48
CA ALA A 491 16.36 -19.64 -17.77
C ALA A 491 15.91 -20.71 -16.77
N THR A 492 16.34 -21.94 -16.94
CA THR A 492 15.99 -23.09 -16.10
C THR A 492 16.74 -23.13 -14.77
N GLN A 493 17.81 -22.32 -14.62
CA GLN A 493 18.54 -22.18 -13.36
C GLN A 493 18.00 -20.97 -12.58
N GLU A 494 17.51 -21.23 -11.38
CA GLU A 494 17.36 -20.17 -10.38
C GLU A 494 18.77 -19.60 -10.12
N ALA A 495 19.01 -18.35 -10.51
CA ALA A 495 20.23 -17.67 -10.11
C ALA A 495 20.25 -17.65 -8.58
N GLU A 496 21.30 -18.19 -7.97
CA GLU A 496 21.51 -18.02 -6.54
C GLU A 496 21.70 -16.52 -6.28
N LEU A 497 20.85 -15.99 -5.39
CA LEU A 497 20.97 -14.58 -4.98
C LEU A 497 22.32 -14.40 -4.27
N GLY A 498 23.10 -13.45 -4.77
CA GLY A 498 24.31 -13.02 -4.07
C GLY A 498 23.93 -12.30 -2.76
N PRO A 499 24.86 -12.18 -1.80
CA PRO A 499 24.57 -11.53 -0.51
C PRO A 499 24.03 -10.10 -0.63
N GLU A 500 24.49 -9.36 -1.65
CA GLU A 500 24.07 -7.97 -1.91
C GLU A 500 22.77 -7.82 -2.70
N ASP A 501 22.24 -8.95 -3.22
CA ASP A 501 21.01 -8.90 -4.02
C ASP A 501 19.78 -8.66 -3.14
N VAL A 502 18.92 -7.73 -3.53
CA VAL A 502 17.68 -7.43 -2.82
C VAL A 502 16.70 -8.60 -2.92
N LEU A 503 16.50 -9.31 -1.81
CA LEU A 503 15.56 -10.41 -1.67
C LEU A 503 14.13 -9.92 -1.41
N CYS A 504 13.96 -8.98 -0.48
CA CYS A 504 12.68 -8.37 -0.16
C CYS A 504 12.63 -6.92 -0.66
N ARG A 505 11.91 -6.69 -1.77
CA ARG A 505 11.83 -5.37 -2.39
C ARG A 505 11.01 -4.36 -1.61
N CYS A 506 9.96 -4.83 -0.93
CA CYS A 506 9.10 -3.95 -0.13
C CYS A 506 9.88 -3.35 1.05
N ALA A 507 10.82 -4.09 1.62
CA ALA A 507 11.63 -3.67 2.75
C ALA A 507 13.08 -3.28 2.37
N GLY A 508 13.48 -3.46 1.08
CA GLY A 508 14.87 -3.24 0.66
C GLY A 508 15.87 -4.25 1.20
N THR A 509 15.42 -5.34 1.83
CA THR A 509 16.28 -6.31 2.53
C THR A 509 17.02 -7.20 1.55
N THR A 510 18.35 -7.35 1.72
CA THR A 510 19.20 -8.18 0.87
C THR A 510 19.14 -9.65 1.27
N ALA A 511 19.62 -10.53 0.38
CA ALA A 511 19.74 -11.97 0.66
C ALA A 511 20.75 -12.23 1.78
N GLY A 512 21.84 -11.46 1.84
CA GLY A 512 22.85 -11.56 2.90
C GLY A 512 22.28 -11.25 4.28
N THR A 513 21.48 -10.18 4.40
CA THR A 513 20.81 -9.83 5.67
C THR A 513 19.89 -10.96 6.16
N VAL A 514 19.11 -11.55 5.23
CA VAL A 514 18.23 -12.68 5.56
C VAL A 514 19.04 -13.93 5.94
N GLN A 515 20.15 -14.19 5.24
CA GLN A 515 21.02 -15.32 5.54
C GLN A 515 21.68 -15.18 6.91
N GLU A 516 22.19 -14.01 7.24
CA GLU A 516 22.80 -13.72 8.55
C GLU A 516 21.80 -13.91 9.68
N ALA A 517 20.57 -13.41 9.53
CA ALA A 517 19.50 -13.64 10.50
C ALA A 517 19.15 -15.13 10.63
N ALA A 518 19.09 -15.88 9.52
CA ALA A 518 18.84 -17.31 9.53
C ALA A 518 19.97 -18.11 10.22
N GLU A 519 21.22 -17.70 10.08
CA GLU A 519 22.37 -18.32 10.73
C GLU A 519 22.42 -18.01 12.24
N THR A 520 22.03 -16.80 12.63
CA THR A 520 22.21 -16.28 14.00
C THR A 520 21.04 -16.61 14.91
N CYS A 521 19.81 -16.27 14.54
CA CYS A 521 18.68 -16.26 15.48
C CYS A 521 17.37 -16.83 14.96
N CYS A 522 17.13 -16.81 13.66
CA CYS A 522 15.80 -17.02 13.09
C CYS A 522 15.67 -18.39 12.43
N ARG A 523 14.52 -19.07 12.64
CA ARG A 523 14.23 -20.41 12.12
C ARG A 523 12.96 -20.46 11.29
N THR A 524 12.15 -19.44 11.34
CA THR A 524 10.87 -19.33 10.62
C THR A 524 10.81 -18.06 9.79
N VAL A 525 9.91 -18.02 8.79
CA VAL A 525 9.67 -16.81 7.97
C VAL A 525 9.25 -15.64 8.86
N ASN A 526 8.44 -15.91 9.89
CA ASN A 526 7.94 -14.87 10.79
C ASN A 526 9.07 -14.27 11.64
N GLU A 527 10.00 -15.08 12.13
CA GLU A 527 11.18 -14.59 12.86
C GLU A 527 12.11 -13.77 11.95
N ILE A 528 12.36 -14.23 10.72
CA ILE A 528 13.09 -13.46 9.70
C ILE A 528 12.37 -12.13 9.42
N SER A 529 11.03 -12.17 9.33
CA SER A 529 10.25 -10.96 9.07
C SER A 529 10.34 -9.96 10.23
N ALA A 530 10.34 -10.45 11.46
CA ALA A 530 10.48 -9.59 12.64
C ALA A 530 11.88 -8.97 12.73
N GLU A 531 12.93 -9.73 12.39
CA GLU A 531 14.33 -9.27 12.51
C GLU A 531 14.77 -8.39 11.34
N THR A 532 14.38 -8.76 10.10
CA THR A 532 14.92 -8.15 8.88
C THR A 532 13.88 -7.35 8.09
N ARG A 533 12.60 -7.43 8.48
CA ARG A 533 11.44 -6.89 7.76
C ARG A 533 11.18 -7.54 6.40
N ALA A 534 12.02 -8.49 5.98
CA ALA A 534 11.76 -9.27 4.78
C ALA A 534 10.46 -10.07 4.96
N GLY A 535 9.55 -9.97 4.02
CA GLY A 535 8.27 -10.69 4.07
C GLY A 535 7.10 -9.91 4.70
N THR A 536 7.35 -8.77 5.36
CA THR A 536 6.28 -7.96 5.98
C THR A 536 5.39 -7.23 4.98
N GLY A 537 5.87 -7.03 3.75
CA GLY A 537 5.13 -6.37 2.67
C GLY A 537 4.29 -7.35 1.85
N CYS A 538 4.58 -7.48 0.54
CA CYS A 538 3.79 -8.28 -0.40
C CYS A 538 3.88 -9.80 -0.22
N GLY A 539 4.79 -10.32 0.58
CA GLY A 539 4.99 -11.74 0.81
C GLY A 539 5.64 -12.52 -0.34
N THR A 540 5.99 -11.88 -1.47
CA THR A 540 6.57 -12.53 -2.66
C THR A 540 7.90 -13.19 -2.33
N CYS A 541 8.66 -12.66 -1.36
CA CYS A 541 9.96 -13.17 -0.94
C CYS A 541 9.89 -14.37 0.01
N HIS A 542 8.72 -14.79 0.51
CA HIS A 542 8.58 -15.89 1.47
C HIS A 542 9.24 -17.19 0.97
N LYS A 543 9.03 -17.58 -0.29
CA LYS A 543 9.67 -18.77 -0.88
C LYS A 543 11.20 -18.69 -0.88
N SER A 544 11.75 -17.50 -1.14
CA SER A 544 13.20 -17.29 -1.11
C SER A 544 13.75 -17.34 0.33
N ILE A 545 13.00 -16.81 1.28
CA ILE A 545 13.31 -16.91 2.71
C ILE A 545 13.27 -18.38 3.16
N GLU A 546 12.22 -19.13 2.81
CA GLU A 546 12.10 -20.57 3.10
C GLU A 546 13.28 -21.36 2.53
N LYS A 547 13.74 -21.03 1.32
CA LYS A 547 14.89 -21.66 0.70
C LYS A 547 16.19 -21.39 1.47
N ILE A 548 16.41 -20.15 1.92
CA ILE A 548 17.56 -19.79 2.74
C ILE A 548 17.51 -20.53 4.07
N LEU A 549 16.37 -20.55 4.76
CA LEU A 549 16.18 -21.29 6.01
C LEU A 549 16.46 -22.79 5.84
N ALA A 550 16.04 -23.39 4.73
CA ALA A 550 16.32 -24.80 4.43
C ALA A 550 17.80 -25.07 4.17
N THR A 551 18.53 -24.13 3.56
CA THR A 551 19.97 -24.28 3.27
C THR A 551 20.85 -24.03 4.50
N THR A 552 20.42 -23.19 5.44
CA THR A 552 21.15 -22.91 6.70
C THR A 552 20.95 -23.98 7.77
N GLY A 553 20.25 -25.09 7.46
CA GLY A 553 20.02 -26.21 8.38
C GLY A 553 18.98 -25.92 9.49
N ALA A 554 18.23 -24.85 9.34
CA ALA A 554 17.07 -24.55 10.17
C ALA A 554 15.92 -25.50 9.77
N THR A 555 15.69 -26.52 10.60
CA THR A 555 14.58 -27.46 10.39
C THR A 555 13.28 -26.68 10.47
N THR A 556 12.53 -26.63 9.37
CA THR A 556 11.19 -26.02 9.34
C THR A 556 10.29 -26.79 10.31
N VAL A 557 9.97 -26.16 11.44
CA VAL A 557 8.86 -26.59 12.29
C VAL A 557 7.61 -26.00 11.65
N SER A 558 6.79 -26.86 11.06
CA SER A 558 5.51 -26.57 10.43
C SER A 558 4.46 -26.12 11.46
#